data_2b560518d9326d0da10cd6eac78afe43
#
_entry.id   2b560518d9326d0da10cd6eac78afe43
#
_cell.length_a   1.000
_cell.length_b   1.000
_cell.length_c   1.000
_cell.angle_alpha   90.00
_cell.angle_beta   90.00
_cell.angle_gamma   90.00
#
_symmetry.space_group_name_H-M   'P 1'
#
loop_
_entity.id
_entity.type
_entity.pdbx_description
1 polymer ?
#
loop_
_entity_poly.entity_id
_entity_poly.type
_entity_poly.pdbx_seq_one_letter_code
_entity_poly.pdbx_strand_id
1 'polypeptide(L)'
;MVLTTNVQAQDKVGTTSAAFLSISSGARASAMGGAYVAIANDGSAMFWNPAGMAQLESNTVTFSNMNWFLDSQIQDASVVIHGGDIGNFALSVRAIDHGEIEVRTIDIPEGTGEVFSPTNLAVAVSYSRFITDQFSIGANTKFVQEKIWNESATGFAVDLGVLYRTSFKNLRIGMSMTNFGNEMQMTGDDLRQPIDVDEGINGNNDRNEGYLATDSWPMPLLFKVGVAIDALDIESHKIEFAIDAKHPSDNSESLDIGIEYGFNDMVFFRGGYRSFLSSQTEDQSITAGFGLKYDFNGIGANFGATYMTHEYLEDPILWTLQIDF
;
A
#
# COMPACT_ATOMS: atom_id res chain seq x y z
N MET A 1 25.47 28.27 -29.45
CA MET A 1 24.99 26.89 -29.39
C MET A 1 25.03 26.49 -27.93
N VAL A 2 23.90 26.58 -27.21
CA VAL A 2 23.81 26.20 -25.81
C VAL A 2 23.55 24.70 -25.78
N LEU A 3 24.53 23.91 -25.33
CA LEU A 3 24.36 22.49 -25.05
C LEU A 3 23.54 22.38 -23.79
N THR A 4 22.23 22.15 -23.92
CA THR A 4 21.40 21.68 -22.81
C THR A 4 21.74 20.21 -22.57
N THR A 5 22.60 19.94 -21.61
CA THR A 5 22.74 18.60 -21.04
C THR A 5 21.46 18.31 -20.29
N ASN A 6 20.66 17.39 -20.79
CA ASN A 6 19.60 16.79 -19.98
C ASN A 6 20.28 16.00 -18.86
N VAL A 7 20.34 16.57 -17.66
CA VAL A 7 20.66 15.83 -16.46
C VAL A 7 19.39 15.03 -16.14
N GLN A 8 19.32 13.78 -16.57
CA GLN A 8 18.32 12.87 -16.05
C GLN A 8 18.74 12.53 -14.61
N ALA A 9 17.90 12.90 -13.66
CA ALA A 9 18.05 12.40 -12.30
C ALA A 9 17.91 10.86 -12.36
N GLN A 10 18.85 10.14 -11.75
CA GLN A 10 18.78 8.70 -11.68
C GLN A 10 17.64 8.33 -10.72
N ASP A 11 16.68 7.54 -11.18
CA ASP A 11 15.62 7.00 -10.33
C ASP A 11 16.23 6.10 -9.27
N LYS A 12 15.75 6.24 -8.02
CA LYS A 12 16.27 5.51 -6.87
C LYS A 12 15.53 4.19 -6.65
N VAL A 13 15.14 3.50 -7.71
CA VAL A 13 14.40 2.24 -7.62
C VAL A 13 15.20 1.19 -6.86
N GLY A 14 14.54 0.48 -5.92
CA GLY A 14 15.16 -0.57 -5.12
C GLY A 14 16.05 -0.07 -3.98
N THR A 15 15.94 1.21 -3.59
CA THR A 15 16.72 1.82 -2.50
C THR A 15 15.91 2.03 -1.22
N THR A 16 14.78 1.34 -1.05
CA THR A 16 13.93 1.40 0.14
C THR A 16 13.73 0.01 0.75
N SER A 17 13.57 -0.04 2.06
CA SER A 17 13.01 -1.17 2.78
C SER A 17 11.48 -1.13 2.74
N ALA A 18 10.82 -2.20 3.14
CA ALA A 18 9.36 -2.29 3.25
C ALA A 18 8.61 -1.88 1.95
N ALA A 19 9.18 -2.21 0.77
CA ALA A 19 8.59 -1.89 -0.53
C ALA A 19 7.15 -2.41 -0.70
N PHE A 20 6.77 -3.44 0.08
CA PHE A 20 5.41 -3.99 0.09
C PHE A 20 4.34 -2.97 0.51
N LEU A 21 4.71 -1.91 1.22
CA LEU A 21 3.79 -0.83 1.60
C LEU A 21 3.31 -0.01 0.40
N SER A 22 4.02 -0.05 -0.73
CA SER A 22 3.68 0.64 -1.97
C SER A 22 2.74 -0.16 -2.89
N ILE A 23 2.47 -1.44 -2.56
CA ILE A 23 1.55 -2.27 -3.33
C ILE A 23 0.11 -1.83 -3.06
N SER A 24 -0.72 -1.82 -4.11
CA SER A 24 -2.13 -1.39 -4.02
C SER A 24 -2.95 -2.22 -3.03
N SER A 25 -3.89 -1.58 -2.34
CA SER A 25 -4.85 -2.19 -1.40
C SER A 25 -6.28 -1.87 -1.80
N GLY A 26 -7.17 -2.83 -1.64
CA GLY A 26 -8.59 -2.64 -1.92
C GLY A 26 -8.93 -2.69 -3.41
N ALA A 27 -9.95 -3.48 -3.77
CA ALA A 27 -10.32 -3.69 -5.17
C ALA A 27 -10.81 -2.41 -5.86
N ARG A 28 -11.57 -1.55 -5.16
CA ARG A 28 -12.06 -0.30 -5.73
C ARG A 28 -10.91 0.63 -6.12
N ALA A 29 -10.00 0.86 -5.21
CA ALA A 29 -8.86 1.74 -5.42
C ALA A 29 -7.93 1.22 -6.53
N SER A 30 -7.66 -0.07 -6.52
CA SER A 30 -6.81 -0.72 -7.53
C SER A 30 -7.45 -0.68 -8.92
N ALA A 31 -8.79 -0.87 -9.04
CA ALA A 31 -9.53 -0.79 -10.28
C ALA A 31 -9.55 0.63 -10.88
N MET A 32 -9.44 1.65 -10.03
CA MET A 32 -9.32 3.06 -10.41
C MET A 32 -7.88 3.46 -10.79
N GLY A 33 -6.98 2.48 -11.03
CA GLY A 33 -5.57 2.74 -11.33
C GLY A 33 -4.76 3.31 -10.16
N GLY A 34 -5.32 3.35 -8.94
CA GLY A 34 -4.71 4.00 -7.79
C GLY A 34 -5.04 5.50 -7.65
N ALA A 35 -5.89 6.05 -8.53
CA ALA A 35 -6.43 7.41 -8.40
C ALA A 35 -7.52 7.42 -7.31
N TYR A 36 -7.12 7.47 -6.05
CA TYR A 36 -8.02 7.21 -4.93
C TYR A 36 -7.90 8.19 -3.76
N VAL A 37 -6.88 9.04 -3.72
CA VAL A 37 -6.61 9.95 -2.59
C VAL A 37 -7.74 10.92 -2.32
N ALA A 38 -8.45 11.37 -3.37
CA ALA A 38 -9.58 12.28 -3.25
C ALA A 38 -10.94 11.58 -3.06
N ILE A 39 -11.02 10.25 -3.26
CA ILE A 39 -12.27 9.47 -3.21
C ILE A 39 -12.25 8.35 -2.17
N ALA A 40 -11.21 8.25 -1.37
CA ALA A 40 -11.06 7.24 -0.33
C ALA A 40 -12.17 7.39 0.72
N ASN A 41 -13.24 6.62 0.60
CA ASN A 41 -14.42 6.68 1.48
C ASN A 41 -15.00 5.30 1.79
N ASP A 42 -14.15 4.28 1.78
CA ASP A 42 -14.50 2.91 2.17
C ASP A 42 -13.52 2.35 3.21
N GLY A 43 -13.68 1.08 3.57
CA GLY A 43 -12.85 0.43 4.59
C GLY A 43 -11.39 0.20 4.20
N SER A 44 -10.97 0.59 2.98
CA SER A 44 -9.56 0.62 2.55
C SER A 44 -8.93 2.02 2.63
N ALA A 45 -9.70 3.03 3.02
CA ALA A 45 -9.28 4.43 2.98
C ALA A 45 -7.98 4.70 3.74
N MET A 46 -7.73 4.00 4.88
CA MET A 46 -6.51 4.21 5.66
C MET A 46 -5.23 3.85 4.91
N PHE A 47 -5.28 2.98 3.91
CA PHE A 47 -4.10 2.63 3.09
C PHE A 47 -3.77 3.68 2.03
N TRP A 48 -4.70 4.63 1.74
CA TRP A 48 -4.59 5.62 0.67
C TRP A 48 -4.55 7.05 1.18
N ASN A 49 -5.60 7.43 1.92
CA ASN A 49 -5.75 8.72 2.55
C ASN A 49 -6.54 8.55 3.86
N PRO A 50 -5.90 8.55 5.02
CA PRO A 50 -6.57 8.32 6.28
C PRO A 50 -7.68 9.33 6.58
N ALA A 51 -7.65 10.55 5.99
CA ALA A 51 -8.73 11.53 6.15
C ALA A 51 -10.06 11.05 5.56
N GLY A 52 -10.00 10.14 4.60
CA GLY A 52 -11.20 9.59 3.95
C GLY A 52 -12.06 8.75 4.88
N MET A 53 -11.49 8.13 5.90
CA MET A 53 -12.26 7.36 6.89
C MET A 53 -13.30 8.21 7.63
N ALA A 54 -13.11 9.53 7.74
CA ALA A 54 -14.09 10.42 8.37
C ALA A 54 -15.47 10.38 7.68
N GLN A 55 -15.53 9.93 6.43
CA GLN A 55 -16.76 9.83 5.65
C GLN A 55 -17.58 8.54 5.96
N LEU A 56 -17.01 7.58 6.69
CA LEU A 56 -17.71 6.36 7.08
C LEU A 56 -18.68 6.65 8.23
N GLU A 57 -19.96 6.36 8.02
CA GLU A 57 -21.06 6.64 8.95
C GLU A 57 -21.48 5.40 9.76
N SER A 58 -20.83 4.25 9.54
CA SER A 58 -21.09 2.97 10.20
C SER A 58 -19.78 2.27 10.55
N ASN A 59 -19.85 1.29 11.44
CA ASN A 59 -18.74 0.40 11.67
C ASN A 59 -18.52 -0.46 10.42
N THR A 60 -17.26 -0.63 10.06
CA THR A 60 -16.90 -1.30 8.81
C THR A 60 -15.81 -2.31 9.07
N VAL A 61 -15.99 -3.53 8.55
CA VAL A 61 -14.94 -4.56 8.49
C VAL A 61 -14.63 -4.83 7.04
N THR A 62 -13.35 -4.81 6.68
CA THR A 62 -12.91 -5.05 5.31
C THR A 62 -11.82 -6.11 5.29
N PHE A 63 -11.90 -6.99 4.30
CA PHE A 63 -10.87 -7.95 3.99
C PHE A 63 -10.58 -7.92 2.48
N SER A 64 -9.30 -7.91 2.12
CA SER A 64 -8.84 -7.98 0.73
C SER A 64 -7.76 -9.04 0.60
N ASN A 65 -7.76 -9.72 -0.54
CA ASN A 65 -6.71 -10.66 -0.89
C ASN A 65 -6.30 -10.46 -2.35
N MET A 66 -5.00 -10.49 -2.58
CA MET A 66 -4.40 -10.38 -3.91
C MET A 66 -3.42 -11.52 -4.11
N ASN A 67 -3.60 -12.27 -5.19
CA ASN A 67 -2.56 -13.17 -5.68
C ASN A 67 -1.47 -12.32 -6.34
N TRP A 68 -0.30 -12.36 -5.78
CA TRP A 68 0.86 -11.64 -6.24
C TRP A 68 1.81 -12.58 -6.99
N PHE A 69 2.96 -12.10 -7.37
CA PHE A 69 3.94 -12.89 -8.16
C PHE A 69 4.56 -14.02 -7.36
N LEU A 70 5.01 -15.08 -8.05
CA LEU A 70 5.77 -16.21 -7.50
C LEU A 70 5.07 -16.86 -6.28
N ASP A 71 3.78 -17.15 -6.42
CA ASP A 71 2.94 -17.75 -5.37
C ASP A 71 2.78 -16.91 -4.09
N SER A 72 3.27 -15.64 -4.10
CA SER A 72 3.08 -14.74 -2.97
C SER A 72 1.62 -14.30 -2.86
N GLN A 73 1.17 -14.08 -1.64
CA GLN A 73 -0.18 -13.58 -1.34
C GLN A 73 -0.11 -12.34 -0.46
N ILE A 74 -0.90 -11.33 -0.83
CA ILE A 74 -1.06 -10.10 -0.06
C ILE A 74 -2.45 -10.10 0.55
N GLN A 75 -2.52 -9.92 1.85
CA GLN A 75 -3.77 -9.88 2.61
C GLN A 75 -3.84 -8.58 3.40
N ASP A 76 -4.94 -7.86 3.22
CA ASP A 76 -5.27 -6.66 3.98
C ASP A 76 -6.54 -6.92 4.78
N ALA A 77 -6.54 -6.54 6.04
CA ALA A 77 -7.73 -6.54 6.88
C ALA A 77 -7.82 -5.22 7.64
N SER A 78 -9.03 -4.71 7.80
CA SER A 78 -9.28 -3.50 8.59
C SER A 78 -10.61 -3.53 9.30
N VAL A 79 -10.66 -2.84 10.44
CA VAL A 79 -11.87 -2.57 11.20
C VAL A 79 -11.92 -1.08 11.45
N VAL A 80 -12.99 -0.42 11.05
CA VAL A 80 -13.27 0.98 11.34
C VAL A 80 -14.41 1.06 12.33
N ILE A 81 -14.23 1.83 13.39
CA ILE A 81 -15.24 2.10 14.41
C ILE A 81 -15.69 3.55 14.23
N HIS A 82 -16.97 3.73 13.93
CA HIS A 82 -17.59 5.04 13.83
C HIS A 82 -17.84 5.62 15.21
N GLY A 83 -17.17 6.73 15.53
CA GLY A 83 -17.27 7.40 16.83
C GLY A 83 -18.15 8.66 16.82
N GLY A 84 -18.94 8.88 15.76
CA GLY A 84 -19.76 10.09 15.63
C GLY A 84 -18.92 11.38 15.63
N ASP A 85 -19.29 12.35 16.45
CA ASP A 85 -18.64 13.66 16.51
C ASP A 85 -17.16 13.64 16.95
N ILE A 86 -16.73 12.58 17.63
CA ILE A 86 -15.34 12.44 18.04
C ILE A 86 -14.43 11.95 16.92
N GLY A 87 -15.02 11.44 15.81
CA GLY A 87 -14.30 10.92 14.64
C GLY A 87 -14.22 9.40 14.61
N ASN A 88 -13.59 8.86 13.59
CA ASN A 88 -13.48 7.44 13.32
C ASN A 88 -12.10 6.91 13.71
N PHE A 89 -12.08 5.72 14.31
CA PHE A 89 -10.88 4.99 14.68
C PHE A 89 -10.78 3.73 13.83
N ALA A 90 -9.57 3.32 13.48
CA ALA A 90 -9.39 2.06 12.78
C ALA A 90 -8.15 1.30 13.26
N LEU A 91 -8.22 -0.02 13.10
CA LEU A 91 -7.09 -0.93 13.18
C LEU A 91 -6.98 -1.63 11.83
N SER A 92 -5.77 -1.68 11.27
CA SER A 92 -5.53 -2.39 10.02
C SER A 92 -4.26 -3.24 10.10
N VAL A 93 -4.28 -4.31 9.31
CA VAL A 93 -3.16 -5.23 9.14
C VAL A 93 -2.96 -5.46 7.66
N ARG A 94 -1.73 -5.40 7.20
CA ARG A 94 -1.27 -5.88 5.90
C ARG A 94 -0.23 -6.95 6.12
N ALA A 95 -0.40 -8.10 5.49
CA ALA A 95 0.54 -9.20 5.52
C ALA A 95 0.87 -9.67 4.10
N ILE A 96 2.14 -10.01 3.88
CA ILE A 96 2.58 -10.72 2.69
C ILE A 96 3.21 -12.04 3.13
N ASP A 97 2.76 -13.12 2.51
CA ASP A 97 3.36 -14.43 2.57
C ASP A 97 4.00 -14.73 1.21
N HIS A 98 5.29 -15.00 1.20
CA HIS A 98 6.05 -15.31 -0.01
C HIS A 98 6.10 -16.81 -0.33
N GLY A 99 5.34 -17.63 0.40
CA GLY A 99 5.35 -19.07 0.25
C GLY A 99 6.58 -19.73 0.89
N GLU A 100 6.67 -21.05 0.75
CA GLU A 100 7.75 -21.84 1.32
C GLU A 100 8.96 -21.89 0.40
N ILE A 101 10.13 -21.63 0.95
CA ILE A 101 11.42 -21.70 0.26
C ILE A 101 12.26 -22.79 0.93
N GLU A 102 12.76 -23.72 0.13
CA GLU A 102 13.62 -24.79 0.61
C GLU A 102 15.02 -24.28 0.96
N VAL A 103 15.51 -24.66 2.13
CA VAL A 103 16.86 -24.32 2.59
C VAL A 103 17.88 -25.17 1.81
N ARG A 104 18.78 -24.49 1.10
CA ARG A 104 19.86 -25.09 0.34
C ARG A 104 21.21 -24.60 0.85
N THR A 105 22.17 -25.49 0.95
CA THR A 105 23.54 -25.16 1.36
C THR A 105 24.53 -25.56 0.27
N ILE A 106 25.77 -25.09 0.40
CA ILE A 106 26.86 -25.48 -0.53
C ILE A 106 27.06 -26.99 -0.52
N ASP A 107 26.92 -27.65 0.65
CA ASP A 107 27.12 -29.09 0.82
C ASP A 107 25.90 -29.93 0.39
N ILE A 108 24.69 -29.31 0.42
CA ILE A 108 23.41 -29.96 0.09
C ILE A 108 22.61 -29.05 -0.86
N PRO A 109 23.04 -28.95 -2.13
CA PRO A 109 22.41 -28.05 -3.11
C PRO A 109 21.01 -28.51 -3.55
N GLU A 110 20.69 -29.79 -3.35
CA GLU A 110 19.36 -30.36 -3.66
C GLU A 110 18.30 -30.01 -2.61
N GLY A 111 18.69 -29.42 -1.47
CA GLY A 111 17.84 -29.06 -0.36
C GLY A 111 18.07 -29.86 0.89
N THR A 112 18.03 -29.21 2.05
CA THR A 112 18.23 -29.86 3.36
C THR A 112 16.99 -30.58 3.87
N GLY A 113 15.81 -30.32 3.24
CA GLY A 113 14.49 -30.73 3.72
C GLY A 113 13.89 -29.77 4.73
N GLU A 114 14.60 -28.72 5.11
CA GLU A 114 14.03 -27.60 5.88
C GLU A 114 13.43 -26.57 4.94
N VAL A 115 12.35 -25.91 5.38
CA VAL A 115 11.68 -24.84 4.64
C VAL A 115 11.52 -23.62 5.53
N PHE A 116 11.50 -22.45 4.93
CA PHE A 116 11.15 -21.19 5.59
C PHE A 116 10.25 -20.35 4.69
N SER A 117 9.44 -19.49 5.30
CA SER A 117 8.57 -18.55 4.57
C SER A 117 8.96 -17.12 4.94
N PRO A 118 9.48 -16.33 3.99
CA PRO A 118 9.65 -14.90 4.21
C PRO A 118 8.28 -14.25 4.40
N THR A 119 8.18 -13.34 5.35
CA THR A 119 6.91 -12.65 5.65
C THR A 119 7.14 -11.17 5.91
N ASN A 120 6.22 -10.35 5.43
CA ASN A 120 6.20 -8.93 5.71
C ASN A 120 4.87 -8.58 6.39
N LEU A 121 4.93 -7.77 7.43
CA LEU A 121 3.78 -7.41 8.23
C LEU A 121 3.78 -5.91 8.49
N ALA A 122 2.62 -5.26 8.32
CA ALA A 122 2.37 -3.92 8.82
C ALA A 122 1.07 -3.90 9.62
N VAL A 123 1.12 -3.35 10.83
CA VAL A 123 -0.05 -3.13 11.68
C VAL A 123 -0.18 -1.64 11.94
N ALA A 124 -1.37 -1.09 11.73
CA ALA A 124 -1.60 0.34 11.91
C ALA A 124 -2.82 0.65 12.76
N VAL A 125 -2.69 1.71 13.54
CA VAL A 125 -3.80 2.38 14.24
C VAL A 125 -4.05 3.70 13.54
N SER A 126 -5.31 3.99 13.23
CA SER A 126 -5.71 5.15 12.45
C SER A 126 -6.76 5.96 13.19
N TYR A 127 -6.74 7.26 12.96
CA TYR A 127 -7.75 8.20 13.44
C TYR A 127 -8.08 9.22 12.36
N SER A 128 -9.37 9.56 12.21
CA SER A 128 -9.81 10.62 11.32
C SER A 128 -11.06 11.32 11.84
N ARG A 129 -11.21 12.59 11.48
CA ARG A 129 -12.40 13.36 11.79
C ARG A 129 -12.63 14.50 10.80
N PHE A 130 -13.87 14.95 10.73
CA PHE A 130 -14.21 16.24 10.13
C PHE A 130 -13.79 17.39 11.06
N ILE A 131 -13.11 18.38 10.51
CA ILE A 131 -12.81 19.66 11.18
C ILE A 131 -13.90 20.67 10.86
N THR A 132 -14.40 20.62 9.63
CA THR A 132 -15.60 21.34 9.17
C THR A 132 -16.41 20.37 8.31
N ASP A 133 -17.64 20.72 7.93
CA ASP A 133 -18.50 19.88 7.06
C ASP A 133 -17.85 19.52 5.71
N GLN A 134 -16.84 20.30 5.30
CA GLN A 134 -16.15 20.13 4.01
C GLN A 134 -14.71 19.63 4.13
N PHE A 135 -14.12 19.68 5.32
CA PHE A 135 -12.70 19.40 5.51
C PHE A 135 -12.47 18.35 6.58
N SER A 136 -11.82 17.25 6.21
CA SER A 136 -11.40 16.20 7.11
C SER A 136 -9.88 16.02 7.14
N ILE A 137 -9.41 15.53 8.27
CA ILE A 137 -8.01 15.15 8.49
C ILE A 137 -7.96 13.70 8.99
N GLY A 138 -6.83 13.06 8.76
CA GLY A 138 -6.58 11.73 9.28
C GLY A 138 -5.10 11.44 9.45
N ALA A 139 -4.80 10.51 10.34
CA ALA A 139 -3.46 10.04 10.57
C ALA A 139 -3.44 8.53 10.87
N ASN A 140 -2.37 7.85 10.46
CA ASN A 140 -2.05 6.48 10.84
C ASN A 140 -0.71 6.45 11.56
N THR A 141 -0.54 5.51 12.48
CA THR A 141 0.75 5.10 13.01
C THR A 141 0.91 3.62 12.73
N LYS A 142 2.01 3.25 12.06
CA LYS A 142 2.29 1.89 11.61
C LYS A 142 3.51 1.31 12.31
N PHE A 143 3.40 0.05 12.72
CA PHE A 143 4.53 -0.83 12.98
C PHE A 143 4.75 -1.70 11.76
N VAL A 144 5.98 -1.79 11.29
CA VAL A 144 6.37 -2.52 10.08
C VAL A 144 7.45 -3.52 10.43
N GLN A 145 7.33 -4.74 9.91
CA GLN A 145 8.29 -5.81 10.07
C GLN A 145 8.50 -6.55 8.75
N GLU A 146 9.74 -6.76 8.38
CA GLU A 146 10.16 -7.70 7.34
C GLU A 146 10.95 -8.81 7.98
N LYS A 147 10.67 -10.06 7.63
CA LYS A 147 11.34 -11.23 8.17
C LYS A 147 11.72 -12.17 7.04
N ILE A 148 12.99 -12.60 7.04
CA ILE A 148 13.51 -13.64 6.17
C ILE A 148 14.34 -14.59 7.02
N TRP A 149 13.93 -15.84 7.08
CA TRP A 149 14.57 -16.89 7.89
C TRP A 149 14.73 -16.45 9.36
N ASN A 150 15.96 -16.27 9.84
CA ASN A 150 16.32 -15.87 11.20
C ASN A 150 16.55 -14.35 11.36
N GLU A 151 16.54 -13.60 10.25
CA GLU A 151 16.74 -12.17 10.23
C GLU A 151 15.42 -11.43 10.16
N SER A 152 15.38 -10.26 10.78
CA SER A 152 14.25 -9.34 10.71
C SER A 152 14.68 -7.88 10.73
N ALA A 153 13.90 -7.06 10.05
CA ALA A 153 13.97 -5.62 10.13
C ALA A 153 12.64 -5.08 10.66
N THR A 154 12.69 -4.10 11.57
CA THR A 154 11.49 -3.48 12.12
C THR A 154 11.57 -1.98 12.06
N GLY A 155 10.41 -1.33 11.92
CA GLY A 155 10.33 0.13 11.90
C GLY A 155 8.96 0.66 12.25
N PHE A 156 8.88 1.98 12.41
CA PHE A 156 7.64 2.71 12.63
C PHE A 156 7.48 3.77 11.56
N ALA A 157 6.25 3.95 11.10
CA ALA A 157 5.91 4.99 10.14
C ALA A 157 4.62 5.70 10.52
N VAL A 158 4.46 6.92 10.00
CA VAL A 158 3.27 7.74 10.15
C VAL A 158 2.76 8.10 8.75
N ASP A 159 1.44 8.03 8.57
CA ASP A 159 0.76 8.60 7.41
C ASP A 159 -0.10 9.77 7.86
N LEU A 160 -0.18 10.77 7.01
CA LEU A 160 -1.05 11.93 7.20
C LEU A 160 -1.91 12.11 5.97
N GLY A 161 -3.15 12.52 6.18
CA GLY A 161 -4.09 12.78 5.11
C GLY A 161 -4.98 13.97 5.37
N VAL A 162 -5.37 14.63 4.28
CA VAL A 162 -6.39 15.68 4.29
C VAL A 162 -7.32 15.47 3.11
N LEU A 163 -8.58 15.85 3.28
CA LEU A 163 -9.59 15.79 2.24
C LEU A 163 -10.49 17.01 2.35
N TYR A 164 -10.70 17.68 1.22
CA TYR A 164 -11.58 18.82 1.09
C TYR A 164 -12.65 18.56 0.03
N ARG A 165 -13.92 18.76 0.37
CA ARG A 165 -15.07 18.63 -0.53
C ARG A 165 -15.69 19.99 -0.79
N THR A 166 -15.98 20.26 -2.05
CA THR A 166 -16.69 21.49 -2.46
C THR A 166 -18.14 21.20 -2.83
N SER A 167 -18.97 22.22 -2.86
CA SER A 167 -20.36 22.09 -3.33
C SER A 167 -20.49 22.03 -4.86
N PHE A 168 -19.40 22.31 -5.60
CA PHE A 168 -19.44 22.32 -7.07
C PHE A 168 -19.22 20.90 -7.60
N LYS A 169 -20.27 20.25 -8.09
CA LYS A 169 -20.23 18.88 -8.65
C LYS A 169 -19.48 17.88 -7.75
N ASN A 170 -19.61 18.04 -6.44
CA ASN A 170 -18.89 17.25 -5.45
C ASN A 170 -17.37 17.13 -5.76
N LEU A 171 -16.76 18.24 -6.21
CA LEU A 171 -15.32 18.29 -6.46
C LEU A 171 -14.58 18.07 -5.14
N ARG A 172 -13.70 17.09 -5.12
CA ARG A 172 -12.90 16.70 -3.97
C ARG A 172 -11.43 16.87 -4.28
N ILE A 173 -10.68 17.36 -3.30
CA ILE A 173 -9.23 17.51 -3.35
C ILE A 173 -8.67 16.76 -2.15
N GLY A 174 -7.85 15.76 -2.42
CA GLY A 174 -7.19 14.95 -1.40
C GLY A 174 -5.68 15.13 -1.45
N MET A 175 -5.04 15.06 -0.29
CA MET A 175 -3.58 14.97 -0.19
C MET A 175 -3.25 13.93 0.86
N SER A 176 -2.23 13.12 0.58
CA SER A 176 -1.68 12.18 1.55
C SER A 176 -0.17 12.12 1.48
N MET A 177 0.43 11.92 2.64
CA MET A 177 1.84 11.56 2.81
C MET A 177 1.85 10.24 3.56
N THR A 178 2.42 9.20 2.97
CA THR A 178 2.43 7.85 3.55
C THR A 178 3.85 7.35 3.74
N ASN A 179 4.02 6.46 4.73
CA ASN A 179 5.29 5.79 5.04
C ASN A 179 6.42 6.73 5.50
N PHE A 180 6.09 7.86 6.14
CA PHE A 180 7.10 8.69 6.78
C PHE A 180 7.57 8.00 8.08
N GLY A 181 8.76 7.41 8.06
CA GLY A 181 9.24 6.56 9.15
C GLY A 181 10.75 6.58 9.33
N ASN A 182 11.21 5.80 10.31
CA ASN A 182 12.64 5.55 10.49
C ASN A 182 13.18 4.59 9.44
N GLU A 183 14.48 4.60 9.24
CA GLU A 183 15.16 3.58 8.47
C GLU A 183 15.03 2.21 9.13
N MET A 184 15.02 1.16 8.34
CA MET A 184 14.99 -0.23 8.78
C MET A 184 16.34 -0.91 8.46
N GLN A 185 16.79 -1.73 9.40
CA GLN A 185 18.02 -2.49 9.28
C GLN A 185 17.75 -3.96 9.58
N MET A 186 18.21 -4.84 8.70
CA MET A 186 18.12 -6.29 8.92
C MET A 186 19.10 -6.73 9.99
N THR A 187 18.60 -7.44 10.99
CA THR A 187 19.39 -7.98 12.10
C THR A 187 18.94 -9.41 12.42
N GLY A 188 19.84 -10.26 12.87
CA GLY A 188 19.51 -11.63 13.25
C GLY A 188 20.72 -12.49 13.57
N ASP A 189 20.45 -13.75 13.85
CA ASP A 189 21.47 -14.67 14.37
C ASP A 189 22.45 -15.17 13.29
N ASP A 190 22.03 -15.26 12.03
CA ASP A 190 22.87 -15.72 10.93
C ASP A 190 23.92 -14.68 10.51
N LEU A 191 23.77 -13.44 10.99
CA LEU A 191 24.79 -12.38 10.82
C LEU A 191 25.96 -12.53 11.78
N ARG A 192 25.89 -13.47 12.75
CA ARG A 192 27.00 -13.77 13.66
C ARG A 192 28.06 -14.58 12.92
N GLN A 193 29.29 -14.09 12.97
CA GLN A 193 30.44 -14.78 12.37
C GLN A 193 31.57 -14.85 13.40
N PRO A 194 32.30 -15.97 13.48
CA PRO A 194 33.54 -16.01 14.24
C PRO A 194 34.56 -15.09 13.56
N ILE A 195 35.10 -14.15 14.30
CA ILE A 195 36.10 -13.19 13.80
C ILE A 195 37.39 -13.39 14.58
N ASP A 196 38.50 -13.58 13.87
CA ASP A 196 39.84 -13.43 14.40
C ASP A 196 40.22 -11.94 14.37
N VAL A 197 40.39 -11.33 15.55
CA VAL A 197 40.70 -9.89 15.70
C VAL A 197 42.17 -9.61 15.39
N ASP A 198 43.06 -10.61 15.46
CA ASP A 198 44.48 -10.48 15.18
C ASP A 198 45.03 -11.79 14.57
N GLU A 199 45.02 -11.85 13.24
CA GLU A 199 45.54 -12.96 12.47
C GLU A 199 47.07 -13.26 12.69
N GLY A 200 47.78 -12.30 13.30
CA GLY A 200 49.21 -12.42 13.59
C GLY A 200 49.53 -13.13 14.90
N ILE A 201 48.54 -13.37 15.76
CA ILE A 201 48.69 -13.99 17.07
C ILE A 201 47.93 -15.33 17.09
N ASN A 202 48.65 -16.44 16.96
CA ASN A 202 48.07 -17.75 17.15
C ASN A 202 47.66 -17.96 18.62
N GLY A 203 46.35 -18.04 18.88
CA GLY A 203 45.80 -18.20 20.22
C GLY A 203 44.29 -18.42 20.22
N ASN A 204 43.63 -18.15 21.33
CA ASN A 204 42.20 -18.33 21.51
C ASN A 204 41.31 -17.16 21.01
N ASN A 205 41.87 -16.26 20.19
CA ASN A 205 41.17 -15.11 19.63
C ASN A 205 40.38 -15.41 18.34
N ASP A 206 40.58 -16.58 17.75
CA ASP A 206 40.04 -17.02 16.46
C ASP A 206 38.50 -17.27 16.48
N ARG A 207 37.88 -17.13 17.62
CA ARG A 207 36.46 -17.42 17.85
C ARG A 207 35.70 -16.29 18.57
N ASN A 208 36.14 -15.06 18.42
CA ASN A 208 35.36 -13.94 18.94
C ASN A 208 34.10 -13.80 18.10
N GLU A 209 32.94 -13.59 18.75
CA GLU A 209 31.72 -13.30 18.05
C GLU A 209 31.76 -11.88 17.45
N GLY A 210 31.59 -11.79 16.14
CA GLY A 210 31.40 -10.57 15.43
C GLY A 210 30.07 -10.60 14.67
N TYR A 211 29.59 -9.46 14.25
CA TYR A 211 28.39 -9.34 13.44
C TYR A 211 28.72 -8.73 12.09
N LEU A 212 28.20 -9.32 11.02
CA LEU A 212 28.20 -8.66 9.72
C LEU A 212 27.31 -7.41 9.79
N ALA A 213 27.87 -6.27 9.46
CA ALA A 213 27.11 -5.03 9.43
C ALA A 213 26.22 -5.02 8.18
N THR A 214 24.94 -4.82 8.38
CA THR A 214 23.97 -4.55 7.31
C THR A 214 23.71 -3.05 7.22
N ASP A 215 23.38 -2.57 6.04
CA ASP A 215 22.98 -1.17 5.85
C ASP A 215 21.54 -0.93 6.31
N SER A 216 21.25 0.30 6.70
CA SER A 216 19.89 0.76 6.96
C SER A 216 19.31 1.44 5.73
N TRP A 217 18.02 1.21 5.47
CA TRP A 217 17.31 1.72 4.31
C TRP A 217 16.03 2.45 4.71
N PRO A 218 15.72 3.60 4.09
CA PRO A 218 14.50 4.33 4.37
C PRO A 218 13.26 3.54 3.91
N MET A 219 12.10 3.83 4.49
CA MET A 219 10.81 3.36 4.00
C MET A 219 10.39 4.09 2.73
N PRO A 220 9.49 3.52 1.90
CA PRO A 220 9.05 4.11 0.62
C PRO A 220 8.10 5.28 0.86
N LEU A 221 8.65 6.44 1.22
CA LEU A 221 7.88 7.67 1.41
C LEU A 221 7.17 8.04 0.11
N LEU A 222 5.86 8.25 0.20
CA LEU A 222 5.04 8.60 -0.96
C LEU A 222 4.16 9.81 -0.62
N PHE A 223 4.26 10.84 -1.44
CA PHE A 223 3.36 11.97 -1.43
C PHE A 223 2.40 11.91 -2.61
N LYS A 224 1.10 12.10 -2.35
CA LYS A 224 0.05 12.11 -3.37
C LYS A 224 -0.84 13.33 -3.23
N VAL A 225 -1.25 13.88 -4.37
CA VAL A 225 -2.29 14.90 -4.48
C VAL A 225 -3.30 14.45 -5.51
N GLY A 226 -4.56 14.38 -5.11
CA GLY A 226 -5.63 13.90 -5.96
C GLY A 226 -6.77 14.90 -6.10
N VAL A 227 -7.44 14.82 -7.25
CA VAL A 227 -8.67 15.55 -7.54
C VAL A 227 -9.68 14.59 -8.12
N ALA A 228 -10.94 14.70 -7.64
CA ALA A 228 -12.04 13.88 -8.16
C ALA A 228 -13.29 14.72 -8.33
N ILE A 229 -14.14 14.34 -9.28
CA ILE A 229 -15.37 15.04 -9.61
C ILE A 229 -16.47 14.06 -10.02
N ASP A 230 -17.70 14.32 -9.60
CA ASP A 230 -18.87 13.62 -10.10
C ASP A 230 -19.29 14.25 -11.44
N ALA A 231 -18.92 13.59 -12.54
CA ALA A 231 -19.21 14.07 -13.88
C ALA A 231 -20.70 13.94 -14.23
N LEU A 232 -21.33 12.87 -13.73
CA LEU A 232 -22.76 12.58 -13.85
C LEU A 232 -23.25 12.04 -12.51
N ASP A 233 -24.35 12.58 -12.02
CA ASP A 233 -25.06 12.10 -10.84
C ASP A 233 -26.56 12.30 -11.07
N ILE A 234 -27.24 11.26 -11.58
CA ILE A 234 -28.67 11.22 -11.87
C ILE A 234 -29.23 9.92 -11.32
N GLU A 235 -30.45 9.94 -10.78
CA GLU A 235 -31.20 8.89 -10.05
C GLU A 235 -30.59 7.46 -10.05
N SER A 236 -30.27 6.92 -11.23
CA SER A 236 -29.77 5.53 -11.39
C SER A 236 -28.34 5.44 -11.89
N HIS A 237 -27.72 6.54 -12.28
CA HIS A 237 -26.43 6.55 -12.97
C HIS A 237 -25.49 7.55 -12.33
N LYS A 238 -24.33 7.08 -11.91
CA LYS A 238 -23.26 7.93 -11.39
C LYS A 238 -21.97 7.68 -12.15
N ILE A 239 -21.28 8.76 -12.55
CA ILE A 239 -19.95 8.68 -13.15
C ILE A 239 -19.02 9.58 -12.35
N GLU A 240 -17.96 8.98 -11.83
CA GLU A 240 -16.90 9.64 -11.09
C GLU A 240 -15.58 9.55 -11.83
N PHE A 241 -14.86 10.68 -11.94
CA PHE A 241 -13.49 10.73 -12.46
C PHE A 241 -12.53 11.15 -11.35
N ALA A 242 -11.37 10.52 -11.31
CA ALA A 242 -10.29 10.86 -10.39
C ALA A 242 -8.93 10.88 -11.10
N ILE A 243 -8.07 11.79 -10.65
CA ILE A 243 -6.68 11.89 -11.09
C ILE A 243 -5.84 12.18 -9.85
N ASP A 244 -4.79 11.35 -9.63
CA ASP A 244 -3.81 11.53 -8.56
C ASP A 244 -2.42 11.73 -9.16
N ALA A 245 -1.70 12.74 -8.67
CA ALA A 245 -0.27 12.93 -8.92
C ALA A 245 0.51 12.28 -7.77
N LYS A 246 1.53 11.47 -8.13
CA LYS A 246 2.40 10.75 -7.19
C LYS A 246 3.83 11.29 -7.24
N HIS A 247 4.42 11.46 -6.08
CA HIS A 247 5.84 11.75 -5.90
C HIS A 247 6.44 10.76 -4.88
N PRO A 248 6.90 9.59 -5.32
CA PRO A 248 7.59 8.62 -4.47
C PRO A 248 9.04 9.03 -4.22
N SER A 249 9.61 8.59 -3.10
CA SER A 249 11.03 8.85 -2.78
C SER A 249 11.99 7.93 -3.53
N ASP A 250 11.50 6.81 -4.04
CA ASP A 250 12.26 5.70 -4.63
C ASP A 250 11.89 5.41 -6.08
N ASN A 251 11.10 6.26 -6.72
CA ASN A 251 10.70 6.10 -8.11
C ASN A 251 10.43 7.46 -8.77
N SER A 252 10.12 7.47 -10.07
CA SER A 252 9.74 8.67 -10.83
C SER A 252 8.34 9.15 -10.49
N GLU A 253 8.12 10.46 -10.67
CA GLU A 253 6.77 11.04 -10.59
C GLU A 253 5.88 10.47 -11.68
N SER A 254 4.61 10.31 -11.35
CA SER A 254 3.63 9.79 -12.28
C SER A 254 2.20 10.21 -11.91
N LEU A 255 1.27 9.94 -12.81
CA LEU A 255 -0.15 10.18 -12.62
C LEU A 255 -0.92 8.86 -12.61
N ASP A 256 -1.89 8.76 -11.71
CA ASP A 256 -2.91 7.71 -11.73
C ASP A 256 -4.23 8.34 -12.21
N ILE A 257 -4.96 7.65 -13.08
CA ILE A 257 -6.22 8.12 -13.67
C ILE A 257 -7.27 7.03 -13.48
N GLY A 258 -8.46 7.40 -13.03
CA GLY A 258 -9.54 6.46 -12.78
C GLY A 258 -10.91 6.97 -13.18
N ILE A 259 -11.77 6.03 -13.54
CA ILE A 259 -13.19 6.24 -13.78
C ILE A 259 -14.00 5.15 -13.09
N GLU A 260 -15.07 5.57 -12.41
CA GLU A 260 -16.08 4.66 -11.84
C GLU A 260 -17.45 5.00 -12.43
N TYR A 261 -18.16 3.98 -12.92
CA TYR A 261 -19.57 4.06 -13.28
C TYR A 261 -20.39 3.23 -12.31
N GLY A 262 -21.34 3.85 -11.63
CA GLY A 262 -22.31 3.22 -10.72
C GLY A 262 -23.70 3.18 -11.34
N PHE A 263 -24.37 2.04 -11.17
CA PHE A 263 -25.77 1.83 -11.54
C PHE A 263 -26.59 1.47 -10.31
N ASN A 264 -27.60 2.30 -10.00
CA ASN A 264 -28.49 2.16 -8.84
C ASN A 264 -27.77 2.07 -7.49
N ASP A 265 -26.55 2.57 -7.36
CA ASP A 265 -25.67 2.38 -6.20
C ASP A 265 -25.46 0.91 -5.78
N MET A 266 -25.72 -0.03 -6.70
CA MET A 266 -25.59 -1.48 -6.47
C MET A 266 -24.51 -2.12 -7.31
N VAL A 267 -24.36 -1.72 -8.57
CA VAL A 267 -23.40 -2.30 -9.52
C VAL A 267 -22.44 -1.24 -9.97
N PHE A 268 -21.14 -1.55 -9.93
CA PHE A 268 -20.09 -0.62 -10.28
C PHE A 268 -19.15 -1.24 -11.30
N PHE A 269 -18.80 -0.48 -12.32
CA PHE A 269 -17.73 -0.80 -13.27
C PHE A 269 -16.64 0.26 -13.14
N ARG A 270 -15.40 -0.19 -13.11
CA ARG A 270 -14.23 0.65 -12.86
C ARG A 270 -13.17 0.40 -13.90
N GLY A 271 -12.48 1.46 -14.28
CA GLY A 271 -11.30 1.37 -15.14
C GLY A 271 -10.28 2.41 -14.71
N GLY A 272 -9.01 2.09 -14.90
CA GLY A 272 -7.95 3.00 -14.53
C GLY A 272 -6.68 2.78 -15.35
N TYR A 273 -5.84 3.79 -15.29
CA TYR A 273 -4.49 3.76 -15.83
C TYR A 273 -3.53 4.21 -14.73
N ARG A 274 -2.65 3.30 -14.34
CA ARG A 274 -1.67 3.52 -13.27
C ARG A 274 -0.36 4.01 -13.86
N SER A 275 0.31 4.90 -13.13
CA SER A 275 1.66 5.40 -13.43
C SER A 275 1.81 6.01 -14.82
N PHE A 276 0.75 6.69 -15.30
CA PHE A 276 0.82 7.47 -16.53
C PHE A 276 1.93 8.53 -16.45
N LEU A 277 2.67 8.74 -17.53
CA LEU A 277 3.85 9.61 -17.60
C LEU A 277 5.06 9.17 -16.74
N SER A 278 5.05 7.97 -16.15
CA SER A 278 6.25 7.42 -15.53
C SER A 278 7.38 7.33 -16.56
N SER A 279 8.61 7.61 -16.14
CA SER A 279 9.80 7.37 -16.95
C SER A 279 10.06 5.88 -17.19
N GLN A 280 9.49 5.02 -16.33
CA GLN A 280 9.55 3.56 -16.41
C GLN A 280 8.22 3.03 -16.94
N THR A 281 8.22 2.52 -18.17
CA THR A 281 7.02 1.94 -18.80
C THR A 281 6.52 0.70 -18.08
N GLU A 282 7.41 -0.03 -17.40
CA GLU A 282 7.14 -1.24 -16.64
C GLU A 282 6.18 -1.00 -15.46
N ASP A 283 6.16 0.22 -14.91
CA ASP A 283 5.24 0.62 -13.85
C ASP A 283 3.83 0.94 -14.36
N GLN A 284 3.65 1.10 -15.67
CA GLN A 284 2.38 1.45 -16.27
C GLN A 284 1.48 0.24 -16.35
N SER A 285 0.23 0.39 -15.91
CA SER A 285 -0.73 -0.70 -15.86
C SER A 285 -2.14 -0.20 -16.20
N ILE A 286 -2.85 -0.98 -17.02
CA ILE A 286 -4.29 -0.83 -17.22
C ILE A 286 -4.99 -1.66 -16.17
N THR A 287 -5.97 -1.07 -15.51
CA THR A 287 -6.76 -1.74 -14.49
C THR A 287 -8.24 -1.75 -14.88
N ALA A 288 -8.92 -2.83 -14.56
CA ALA A 288 -10.36 -2.95 -14.71
C ALA A 288 -10.96 -3.69 -13.54
N GLY A 289 -12.16 -3.32 -13.13
CA GLY A 289 -12.81 -3.99 -12.02
C GLY A 289 -14.31 -3.81 -12.00
N PHE A 290 -14.94 -4.61 -11.18
CA PHE A 290 -16.36 -4.48 -10.91
C PHE A 290 -16.61 -4.47 -9.40
N GLY A 291 -17.79 -3.97 -8.99
CA GLY A 291 -18.25 -3.97 -7.61
C GLY A 291 -19.73 -4.25 -7.51
N LEU A 292 -20.11 -4.91 -6.42
CA LEU A 292 -21.49 -5.13 -6.03
C LEU A 292 -21.70 -4.61 -4.61
N LYS A 293 -22.72 -3.79 -4.43
CA LYS A 293 -23.16 -3.32 -3.12
C LYS A 293 -24.60 -3.80 -2.88
N TYR A 294 -24.83 -4.35 -1.69
CA TYR A 294 -26.12 -4.82 -1.28
C TYR A 294 -26.37 -4.48 0.19
N ASP A 295 -27.50 -3.84 0.46
CA ASP A 295 -27.93 -3.50 1.82
C ASP A 295 -29.10 -4.39 2.25
N PHE A 296 -28.96 -5.04 3.37
CA PHE A 296 -29.99 -5.89 3.96
C PHE A 296 -30.19 -5.58 5.43
N ASN A 297 -31.36 -5.03 5.77
CA ASN A 297 -31.77 -4.73 7.15
C ASN A 297 -30.72 -3.92 7.96
N GLY A 298 -30.05 -2.95 7.33
CA GLY A 298 -29.05 -2.09 7.98
C GLY A 298 -27.63 -2.69 8.00
N ILE A 299 -27.43 -3.85 7.37
CA ILE A 299 -26.09 -4.39 7.12
C ILE A 299 -25.78 -4.22 5.64
N GLY A 300 -24.76 -3.44 5.34
CA GLY A 300 -24.22 -3.27 3.98
C GLY A 300 -23.18 -4.34 3.70
N ALA A 301 -23.21 -4.92 2.51
CA ALA A 301 -22.17 -5.81 2.00
C ALA A 301 -21.66 -5.28 0.66
N ASN A 302 -20.35 -5.04 0.56
CA ASN A 302 -19.69 -4.58 -0.65
C ASN A 302 -18.67 -5.63 -1.08
N PHE A 303 -18.78 -6.12 -2.30
CA PHE A 303 -17.81 -7.00 -2.93
C PHE A 303 -17.20 -6.31 -4.15
N GLY A 304 -15.91 -6.41 -4.30
CA GLY A 304 -15.20 -5.89 -5.46
C GLY A 304 -14.14 -6.86 -5.95
N ALA A 305 -13.89 -6.84 -7.26
CA ALA A 305 -12.78 -7.56 -7.86
C ALA A 305 -12.10 -6.68 -8.91
N THR A 306 -10.79 -6.81 -9.02
CA THR A 306 -9.93 -6.03 -9.91
C THR A 306 -8.94 -6.94 -10.59
N TYR A 307 -8.76 -6.70 -11.88
CA TYR A 307 -7.71 -7.25 -12.72
C TYR A 307 -6.75 -6.11 -13.10
N MET A 308 -5.46 -6.36 -12.98
CA MET A 308 -4.40 -5.40 -13.33
C MET A 308 -3.47 -6.05 -14.35
N THR A 309 -3.13 -5.34 -15.42
CA THR A 309 -2.14 -5.83 -16.39
C THR A 309 -0.72 -5.59 -15.87
N HIS A 310 0.18 -6.51 -16.18
CA HIS A 310 1.61 -6.36 -15.92
C HIS A 310 2.41 -6.70 -17.16
N GLU A 311 3.49 -5.97 -17.46
CA GLU A 311 4.22 -6.14 -18.72
C GLU A 311 5.03 -7.43 -18.77
N TYR A 312 5.64 -7.84 -17.65
CA TYR A 312 6.60 -8.96 -17.61
C TYR A 312 6.23 -10.08 -16.63
N LEU A 313 5.24 -9.87 -15.79
CA LEU A 313 4.85 -10.81 -14.74
C LEU A 313 3.38 -11.21 -14.93
N GLU A 314 2.92 -12.18 -14.14
CA GLU A 314 1.52 -12.59 -14.15
C GLU A 314 0.62 -11.43 -13.71
N ASP A 315 -0.56 -11.35 -14.32
CA ASP A 315 -1.53 -10.31 -14.03
C ASP A 315 -2.22 -10.57 -12.68
N PRO A 316 -2.02 -9.73 -11.66
CA PRO A 316 -2.61 -9.96 -10.36
C PRO A 316 -4.12 -9.72 -10.34
N ILE A 317 -4.82 -10.58 -9.60
CA ILE A 317 -6.25 -10.42 -9.31
C ILE A 317 -6.39 -10.11 -7.82
N LEU A 318 -7.10 -9.02 -7.54
CA LEU A 318 -7.41 -8.59 -6.19
C LEU A 318 -8.91 -8.61 -5.97
N TRP A 319 -9.36 -9.16 -4.84
CA TRP A 319 -10.75 -9.05 -4.41
C TRP A 319 -10.86 -8.48 -3.00
N THR A 320 -11.98 -7.83 -2.74
CA THR A 320 -12.28 -7.18 -1.46
C THR A 320 -13.71 -7.49 -1.05
N LEU A 321 -13.89 -7.83 0.20
CA LEU A 321 -15.18 -7.91 0.87
C LEU A 321 -15.23 -6.89 2.00
N GLN A 322 -16.26 -6.06 2.03
CA GLN A 322 -16.52 -5.11 3.10
C GLN A 322 -17.93 -5.34 3.66
N ILE A 323 -18.06 -5.27 4.97
CA ILE A 323 -19.33 -5.34 5.71
C ILE A 323 -19.46 -4.07 6.54
N ASP A 324 -20.57 -3.36 6.37
CA ASP A 324 -20.95 -2.16 7.10
C ASP A 324 -22.12 -2.47 8.04
N PHE A 325 -22.04 -2.08 9.35
CA PHE A 325 -23.06 -2.42 10.37
C PHE A 325 -23.16 -1.41 11.52
#